data_f0b49472d275ccbb1aad716afaffccca
#
_entry.id   f0b49472d275ccbb1aad716afaffccca
#
_cell.length_a   1.000
_cell.length_b   1.000
_cell.length_c   1.000
_cell.angle_alpha   90.00
_cell.angle_beta   90.00
_cell.angle_gamma   90.00
#
_symmetry.space_group_name_H-M   'P 1'
#
loop_
_entity.id
_entity.type
_entity.pdbx_description
1 polymer ?
#
loop_
_entity_poly.entity_id
_entity_poly.type
_entity_poly.pdbx_seq_one_letter_code
_entity_poly.pdbx_strand_id
1 'polypeptide(L)' 'MKKSHLKLLNFLKENKGFQWYGNDKPTRKLVNKLVARNLIIKREQILDNGYVFREMKKI' A
#
# COMPACT_ATOMS: atom_id res chain seq x y z
N MET A 1 -11.40 7.32 -11.69
CA MET A 1 -10.35 6.50 -11.02
C MET A 1 -10.21 5.17 -11.76
N LYS A 2 -8.98 4.71 -11.96
CA LYS A 2 -8.73 3.45 -12.67
C LYS A 2 -9.21 2.25 -11.85
N LYS A 3 -9.56 1.15 -12.55
CA LYS A 3 -10.03 -0.08 -11.90
C LYS A 3 -9.04 -0.62 -10.87
N SER A 4 -7.74 -0.55 -11.16
CA SER A 4 -6.70 -1.01 -10.23
C SER A 4 -6.71 -0.22 -8.93
N HIS A 5 -6.96 1.07 -8.99
CA HIS A 5 -7.07 1.93 -7.80
C HIS A 5 -8.29 1.53 -6.95
N LEU A 6 -9.43 1.31 -7.61
CA LEU A 6 -10.66 0.91 -6.93
C LEU A 6 -10.52 -0.47 -6.27
N LYS A 7 -9.88 -1.41 -6.97
CA LYS A 7 -9.64 -2.75 -6.42
C LYS A 7 -8.80 -2.69 -5.14
N LEU A 8 -7.73 -1.89 -5.16
CA LEU A 8 -6.87 -1.75 -3.99
C LEU A 8 -7.61 -1.09 -2.84
N LEU A 9 -8.35 -0.01 -3.11
CA LEU A 9 -9.12 0.68 -2.07
C LEU A 9 -10.19 -0.24 -1.47
N ASN A 10 -10.89 -1.02 -2.30
CA ASN A 10 -11.88 -1.98 -1.81
C ASN A 10 -11.25 -3.07 -0.96
N PHE A 11 -10.09 -3.58 -1.39
CA PHE A 11 -9.35 -4.57 -0.60
C PHE A 11 -9.00 -4.01 0.79
N LEU A 12 -8.50 -2.79 0.86
CA LEU A 12 -8.14 -2.16 2.12
C LEU A 12 -9.34 -1.78 2.97
N LYS A 13 -10.48 -1.49 2.34
CA LYS A 13 -11.73 -1.25 3.03
C LYS A 13 -12.23 -2.51 3.73
N GLU A 14 -12.11 -3.66 3.07
CA GLU A 14 -12.54 -4.95 3.61
C GLU A 14 -11.56 -5.53 4.62
N ASN A 15 -10.27 -5.22 4.46
CA ASN A 15 -9.20 -5.74 5.32
C ASN A 15 -8.65 -4.60 6.16
N LYS A 16 -9.27 -4.35 7.30
CA LYS A 16 -8.88 -3.28 8.21
C LYS A 16 -7.49 -3.52 8.79
N GLY A 17 -6.78 -2.43 9.07
CA GLY A 17 -5.42 -2.50 9.57
C GLY A 17 -4.38 -2.51 8.44
N PHE A 18 -3.11 -2.51 8.81
CA PHE A 18 -2.04 -2.50 7.83
C PHE A 18 -1.95 -3.83 7.09
N GLN A 19 -1.85 -3.75 5.77
CA GLN A 19 -1.71 -4.91 4.90
C GLN A 19 -0.36 -4.84 4.19
N TRP A 20 0.35 -5.96 4.15
CA TRP A 20 1.62 -6.07 3.45
C TRP A 20 1.43 -5.91 1.93
N TYR A 21 2.39 -5.28 1.27
CA TYR A 21 2.42 -5.25 -0.19
C TYR A 21 3.82 -5.55 -0.72
N GLY A 22 3.88 -6.12 -1.92
CA GLY A 22 5.13 -6.57 -2.52
C GLY A 22 6.01 -5.44 -3.03
N ASN A 23 7.26 -5.80 -3.34
CA ASN A 23 8.28 -4.86 -3.80
C ASN A 23 8.24 -4.65 -5.33
N ASP A 24 7.26 -5.19 -6.02
CA ASP A 24 7.17 -5.03 -7.47
C ASP A 24 6.85 -3.58 -7.84
N LYS A 25 7.44 -3.13 -8.92
CA LYS A 25 7.34 -1.74 -9.36
C LYS A 25 5.90 -1.26 -9.59
N PRO A 26 5.03 -2.03 -10.27
CA PRO A 26 3.64 -1.59 -10.48
C PRO A 26 2.89 -1.36 -9.16
N THR A 27 3.05 -2.24 -8.19
CA THR A 27 2.39 -2.12 -6.89
C THR A 27 2.89 -0.89 -6.15
N ARG A 28 4.21 -0.66 -6.11
CA ARG A 28 4.77 0.51 -5.45
C ARG A 28 4.27 1.81 -6.08
N LYS A 29 4.18 1.87 -7.41
CA LYS A 29 3.65 3.04 -8.10
C LYS A 29 2.20 3.31 -7.73
N LEU A 30 1.39 2.26 -7.68
CA LEU A 30 -0.02 2.37 -7.33
C LEU A 30 -0.19 2.86 -5.88
N VAL A 31 0.54 2.27 -4.95
CA VAL A 31 0.51 2.68 -3.55
C VAL A 31 0.90 4.15 -3.41
N ASN A 32 2.01 4.55 -4.05
CA ASN A 32 2.48 5.93 -3.98
C ASN A 32 1.48 6.94 -4.54
N LYS A 33 0.77 6.58 -5.63
CA LYS A 33 -0.28 7.44 -6.19
C LYS A 33 -1.42 7.64 -5.20
N LEU A 34 -1.85 6.57 -4.54
CA LEU A 34 -2.96 6.64 -3.59
C LEU A 34 -2.55 7.39 -2.32
N VAL A 35 -1.29 7.25 -1.89
CA VAL A 35 -0.76 8.03 -0.78
C VAL A 35 -0.77 9.53 -1.13
N ALA A 36 -0.33 9.88 -2.34
CA ALA A 36 -0.32 11.27 -2.79
C ALA A 36 -1.71 11.90 -2.86
N ARG A 37 -2.75 11.08 -3.02
CA ARG A 37 -4.14 11.53 -3.03
C ARG A 37 -4.79 11.52 -1.63
N ASN A 38 -4.02 11.20 -0.60
CA ASN A 38 -4.49 11.11 0.79
C ASN A 38 -5.61 10.07 1.00
N LEU A 39 -5.59 9.01 0.21
CA LEU A 39 -6.57 7.92 0.30
C LEU A 39 -6.10 6.78 1.17
N ILE A 40 -4.79 6.57 1.22
CA ILE A 40 -4.15 5.55 2.05
C ILE A 40 -2.90 6.11 2.70
N ILE A 41 -2.42 5.40 3.73
CA ILE A 41 -1.11 5.66 4.32
C ILE A 41 -0.24 4.44 4.12
N LYS A 42 1.06 4.65 4.07
CA LYS A 42 2.03 3.55 3.97
C LYS A 42 3.03 3.63 5.11
N ARG A 43 3.58 2.49 5.47
CA ARG A 43 4.61 2.37 6.49
C ARG A 43 5.68 1.41 5.98
N GLU A 44 6.95 1.81 6.11
CA GLU A 44 8.08 0.97 5.74
C GLU A 44 8.99 0.79 6.94
N GLN A 45 9.51 -0.43 7.10
CA GLN A 45 10.42 -0.76 8.19
C GLN A 45 11.58 -1.58 7.64
N ILE A 46 12.81 -1.18 7.97
CA ILE A 46 14.01 -1.91 7.60
C ILE A 46 14.34 -2.88 8.72
N LEU A 47 14.37 -4.18 8.40
CA LEU A 47 14.69 -5.23 9.35
C LEU A 47 16.22 -5.41 9.47
N ASP A 48 16.66 -6.13 10.51
CA ASP A 48 18.09 -6.33 10.80
C ASP A 48 18.83 -7.00 9.65
N ASN A 49 18.16 -7.83 8.87
CA ASN A 49 18.75 -8.51 7.70
C ASN A 49 18.77 -7.64 6.44
N GLY A 50 18.38 -6.37 6.53
CA GLY A 50 18.32 -5.47 5.39
C GLY A 50 17.03 -5.55 4.59
N TYR A 51 16.10 -6.44 4.96
CA TYR A 51 14.82 -6.56 4.28
C TYR A 51 13.94 -5.36 4.62
N VAL A 52 13.27 -4.80 3.61
CA VAL A 52 12.33 -3.69 3.80
C VAL A 52 10.92 -4.26 3.85
N PHE A 53 10.27 -4.12 5.00
CA PHE A 53 8.89 -4.56 5.21
C PHE A 53 7.96 -3.40 4.87
N ARG A 54 7.04 -3.62 3.94
CA ARG A 54 6.14 -2.58 3.43
C ARG A 54 4.70 -2.90 3.77
N GLU A 55 4.01 -1.93 4.33
CA GLU A 55 2.60 -2.06 4.69
C GLU A 55 1.81 -0.84 4.25
N MET A 56 0.51 -1.04 4.03
CA MET A 56 -0.41 0.03 3.65
C MET A 56 -1.73 -0.13 4.39
N LYS A 57 -2.44 0.99 4.55
CA LYS A 57 -3.72 1.02 5.25
C LYS A 57 -4.58 2.13 4.66
N LYS A 58 -5.87 1.88 4.53
CA LYS A 58 -6.82 2.92 4.11
C LYS A 58 -7.01 3.94 5.23
N ILE A 59 -7.03 5.21 4.85
CA ILE A 59 -7.35 6.30 5.78
C ILE A 59 -8.82 6.24 6.16
#